data_da2eee140d10e3a6a9d1b8114950687e
#
_entry.id   da2eee140d10e3a6a9d1b8114950687e
#
_cell.length_a   1.000
_cell.length_b   1.000
_cell.length_c   1.000
_cell.angle_alpha   90.00
_cell.angle_beta   90.00
_cell.angle_gamma   90.00
#
_symmetry.space_group_name_H-M   'P 1'
#
loop_
_entity.id
_entity.type
_entity.pdbx_description
1 polymer ?
#
loop_
_entity_poly.entity_id
_entity_poly.type
_entity_poly.pdbx_seq_one_letter_code
_entity_poly.pdbx_strand_id
1 'polypeptide(L)'
;GDNAAQFRTKYGNISMASIGAIQRGLLVLENQGGDKFFGEPMLNIHDLMQTSDGKGVVNILAADKLMQSPMLYATFLLWILSELYENLPEAGDLEKPKLVFFFDEAHMLFNGAPQVLVDKVEQVVRLIRSKGVGVFFVTQSPADIPEKVLSQLGNRVQHALRAFTPRDQKAVRTVAETMRPNPKIDMVQAIQELGVGEALVSFLDENGTPGITQRVWVCAPGSQIGPITPAERQAIQNASVLKGVYDQAIDRVSAYEVLQQRGSAAIAADNGAPQSGKPAAQGAAEQEGPDFTDILMSKAKDILLGSTGPVSYTHLTL
;
A
#
# COMPACT_ATOMS: atom_id res chain seq x y z
N GLY A 1 29.44 1.94 1.68
CA GLY A 1 30.78 1.43 1.84
C GLY A 1 31.64 2.26 2.77
N ASP A 2 31.99 3.47 2.41
CA ASP A 2 33.13 4.19 2.99
C ASP A 2 32.92 4.66 4.44
N ASN A 3 31.69 4.86 4.87
CA ASN A 3 31.35 5.27 6.24
C ASN A 3 30.84 4.13 7.12
N ALA A 4 31.11 2.87 6.76
CA ALA A 4 30.58 1.71 7.48
C ALA A 4 30.99 1.65 8.97
N ALA A 5 32.18 2.16 9.32
CA ALA A 5 32.67 2.18 10.69
C ALA A 5 31.89 3.16 11.57
N GLN A 6 31.57 4.35 11.06
CA GLN A 6 30.78 5.38 11.77
C GLN A 6 29.32 4.93 11.98
N PHE A 7 28.73 4.32 10.95
CA PHE A 7 27.37 3.77 11.05
C PHE A 7 27.27 2.61 12.05
N ARG A 8 28.31 1.78 12.18
CA ARG A 8 28.37 0.70 13.18
C ARG A 8 28.28 1.22 14.61
N THR A 9 28.94 2.32 14.90
CA THR A 9 28.96 2.91 16.25
C THR A 9 27.60 3.49 16.63
N LYS A 10 26.84 4.02 15.67
CA LYS A 10 25.62 4.75 15.92
C LYS A 10 24.34 3.92 15.79
N TYR A 11 24.32 2.96 14.87
CA TYR A 11 23.11 2.20 14.51
C TYR A 11 23.28 0.67 14.69
N GLY A 12 24.36 0.24 15.31
CA GLY A 12 24.68 -1.18 15.49
C GLY A 12 25.35 -1.82 14.28
N ASN A 13 25.62 -3.10 14.38
CA ASN A 13 26.40 -3.84 13.39
C ASN A 13 25.53 -4.23 12.18
N ILE A 14 25.41 -3.35 11.20
CA ILE A 14 24.78 -3.66 9.92
C ILE A 14 25.77 -4.43 9.07
N SER A 15 25.49 -5.70 8.79
CA SER A 15 26.37 -6.54 7.98
C SER A 15 26.36 -6.10 6.51
N MET A 16 27.51 -6.27 5.82
CA MET A 16 27.58 -6.04 4.36
C MET A 16 26.62 -6.92 3.59
N ALA A 17 26.33 -8.11 4.10
CA ALA A 17 25.31 -9.00 3.53
C ALA A 17 23.90 -8.39 3.59
N SER A 18 23.54 -7.75 4.69
CA SER A 18 22.25 -7.04 4.85
C SER A 18 22.14 -5.85 3.89
N ILE A 19 23.23 -5.05 3.76
CA ILE A 19 23.26 -3.94 2.80
C ILE A 19 23.06 -4.47 1.38
N GLY A 20 23.80 -5.52 0.99
CA GLY A 20 23.66 -6.14 -0.32
C GLY A 20 22.26 -6.74 -0.57
N ALA A 21 21.60 -7.25 0.46
CA ALA A 21 20.21 -7.73 0.33
C ALA A 21 19.24 -6.60 0.08
N ILE A 22 19.36 -5.47 0.80
CA ILE A 22 18.55 -4.27 0.61
C ILE A 22 18.75 -3.70 -0.79
N GLN A 23 20.01 -3.55 -1.23
CA GLN A 23 20.32 -3.04 -2.56
C GLN A 23 19.72 -3.91 -3.67
N ARG A 24 19.83 -5.24 -3.54
CA ARG A 24 19.18 -6.15 -4.51
C ARG A 24 17.66 -6.01 -4.51
N GLY A 25 17.04 -5.84 -3.34
CA GLY A 25 15.59 -5.60 -3.24
C GLY A 25 15.16 -4.32 -3.94
N LEU A 26 15.91 -3.24 -3.76
CA LEU A 26 15.66 -1.96 -4.44
C LEU A 26 15.84 -2.08 -5.96
N LEU A 27 16.89 -2.74 -6.42
CA LEU A 27 17.10 -3.00 -7.86
C LEU A 27 15.98 -3.82 -8.49
N VAL A 28 15.39 -4.77 -7.75
CA VAL A 28 14.22 -5.53 -8.23
C VAL A 28 13.02 -4.60 -8.42
N LEU A 29 12.75 -3.70 -7.47
CA LEU A 29 11.67 -2.72 -7.60
C LEU A 29 11.92 -1.75 -8.76
N GLU A 30 13.13 -1.27 -8.91
CA GLU A 30 13.54 -0.38 -10.00
C GLU A 30 13.33 -1.05 -11.37
N ASN A 31 13.78 -2.30 -11.52
CA ASN A 31 13.59 -3.08 -12.75
C ASN A 31 12.11 -3.37 -13.07
N GLN A 32 11.23 -3.32 -12.07
CA GLN A 32 9.77 -3.42 -12.25
C GLN A 32 9.10 -2.09 -12.56
N GLY A 33 9.85 -1.02 -12.72
CA GLY A 33 9.34 0.32 -13.01
C GLY A 33 9.16 1.18 -11.76
N GLY A 34 9.76 0.82 -10.64
CA GLY A 34 9.73 1.58 -9.41
C GLY A 34 10.29 3.00 -9.55
N ASP A 35 11.26 3.19 -10.44
CA ASP A 35 11.82 4.49 -10.83
C ASP A 35 10.76 5.46 -11.39
N LYS A 36 9.71 4.93 -12.03
CA LYS A 36 8.59 5.70 -12.59
C LYS A 36 7.39 5.77 -11.66
N PHE A 37 7.36 4.88 -10.68
CA PHE A 37 6.23 4.76 -9.76
C PHE A 37 6.45 5.54 -8.47
N PHE A 38 7.67 5.51 -7.91
CA PHE A 38 8.04 6.27 -6.74
C PHE A 38 8.58 7.63 -7.17
N GLY A 39 7.89 8.70 -6.78
CA GLY A 39 8.27 10.05 -7.15
C GLY A 39 7.40 11.11 -6.48
N GLU A 40 7.52 12.35 -6.92
CA GLU A 40 6.69 13.46 -6.49
C GLU A 40 5.80 13.94 -7.65
N PRO A 41 4.58 14.46 -7.38
CA PRO A 41 3.96 14.63 -6.06
C PRO A 41 3.49 13.32 -5.45
N MET A 42 3.60 13.19 -4.12
CA MET A 42 3.11 12.05 -3.39
C MET A 42 1.58 12.02 -3.36
N LEU A 43 0.98 10.83 -3.55
CA LEU A 43 -0.46 10.64 -3.41
C LEU A 43 -0.91 10.99 -1.98
N ASN A 44 -1.83 11.93 -1.87
CA ASN A 44 -2.45 12.28 -0.60
C ASN A 44 -3.70 11.42 -0.39
N ILE A 45 -3.74 10.66 0.70
CA ILE A 45 -4.87 9.79 1.01
C ILE A 45 -6.20 10.56 1.17
N HIS A 46 -6.15 11.83 1.58
CA HIS A 46 -7.33 12.67 1.69
C HIS A 46 -7.95 13.01 0.34
N ASP A 47 -7.17 12.99 -0.75
CA ASP A 47 -7.70 13.21 -2.10
C ASP A 47 -8.60 12.07 -2.58
N LEU A 48 -8.48 10.89 -1.98
CA LEU A 48 -9.38 9.77 -2.23
C LEU A 48 -10.73 9.90 -1.51
N MET A 49 -10.85 10.82 -0.55
CA MET A 49 -12.05 11.02 0.28
C MET A 49 -12.84 12.28 -0.10
N GLN A 50 -12.60 12.82 -1.28
CA GLN A 50 -13.30 14.02 -1.74
C GLN A 50 -14.77 13.74 -2.04
N THR A 51 -15.57 14.81 -1.94
CA THR A 51 -16.97 14.79 -2.33
C THR A 51 -17.20 15.82 -3.44
N SER A 52 -18.10 15.49 -4.38
CA SER A 52 -18.57 16.40 -5.42
C SER A 52 -20.10 16.37 -5.42
N ASP A 53 -20.73 17.54 -5.40
CA ASP A 53 -22.19 17.68 -5.37
C ASP A 53 -22.89 16.88 -4.25
N GLY A 54 -22.25 16.80 -3.08
CA GLY A 54 -22.75 16.06 -1.91
C GLY A 54 -22.65 14.52 -2.03
N LYS A 55 -21.96 14.01 -3.05
CA LYS A 55 -21.69 12.58 -3.27
C LYS A 55 -20.22 12.29 -3.13
N GLY A 56 -19.88 11.10 -2.67
CA GLY A 56 -18.50 10.62 -2.65
C GLY A 56 -17.94 10.44 -4.07
N VAL A 57 -16.69 10.80 -4.25
CA VAL A 57 -15.97 10.57 -5.52
C VAL A 57 -15.58 9.10 -5.63
N VAL A 58 -15.84 8.50 -6.80
CA VAL A 58 -15.39 7.15 -7.12
C VAL A 58 -13.99 7.22 -7.74
N ASN A 59 -13.00 6.70 -7.03
CA ASN A 59 -11.62 6.62 -7.48
C ASN A 59 -11.36 5.23 -8.07
N ILE A 60 -10.78 5.15 -9.27
CA ILE A 60 -10.44 3.89 -9.91
C ILE A 60 -8.93 3.86 -10.15
N LEU A 61 -8.25 2.99 -9.42
CA LEU A 61 -6.86 2.68 -9.68
C LEU A 61 -6.78 1.66 -10.82
N ALA A 62 -6.32 2.09 -11.97
CA ALA A 62 -6.09 1.20 -13.11
C ALA A 62 -4.79 0.41 -12.89
N ALA A 63 -4.90 -0.74 -12.25
CA ALA A 63 -3.76 -1.54 -11.81
C ALA A 63 -3.31 -2.61 -12.83
N ASP A 64 -3.81 -2.60 -14.05
CA ASP A 64 -3.50 -3.57 -15.10
C ASP A 64 -1.99 -3.76 -15.35
N LYS A 65 -1.23 -2.69 -15.38
CA LYS A 65 0.24 -2.73 -15.49
C LYS A 65 0.92 -3.04 -14.16
N LEU A 66 0.41 -2.47 -13.07
CA LEU A 66 0.97 -2.65 -11.73
C LEU A 66 0.88 -4.10 -11.26
N MET A 67 -0.24 -4.79 -11.58
CA MET A 67 -0.44 -6.21 -11.28
C MET A 67 0.53 -7.14 -12.01
N GLN A 68 1.15 -6.69 -13.11
CA GLN A 68 2.21 -7.43 -13.80
C GLN A 68 3.56 -7.35 -13.07
N SER A 69 3.67 -6.48 -12.06
CA SER A 69 4.85 -6.26 -11.23
C SER A 69 4.53 -6.57 -9.76
N PRO A 70 4.49 -7.84 -9.32
CA PRO A 70 3.94 -8.23 -8.04
C PRO A 70 4.60 -7.56 -6.83
N MET A 71 5.93 -7.36 -6.87
CA MET A 71 6.65 -6.67 -5.79
C MET A 71 6.25 -5.19 -5.68
N LEU A 72 6.12 -4.52 -6.82
CA LEU A 72 5.70 -3.11 -6.87
C LEU A 72 4.25 -2.97 -6.41
N TYR A 73 3.37 -3.86 -6.86
CA TYR A 73 1.97 -3.91 -6.42
C TYR A 73 1.85 -4.13 -4.91
N ALA A 74 2.59 -5.11 -4.38
CA ALA A 74 2.61 -5.38 -2.94
C ALA A 74 3.14 -4.17 -2.13
N THR A 75 4.17 -3.50 -2.63
CA THR A 75 4.74 -2.31 -1.98
C THR A 75 3.74 -1.15 -1.96
N PHE A 76 3.05 -0.92 -3.07
CA PHE A 76 1.98 0.09 -3.14
C PHE A 76 0.85 -0.19 -2.15
N LEU A 77 0.37 -1.42 -2.12
CA LEU A 77 -0.71 -1.81 -1.22
C LEU A 77 -0.30 -1.71 0.25
N LEU A 78 0.92 -2.13 0.57
CA LEU A 78 1.46 -1.99 1.92
C LEU A 78 1.53 -0.52 2.32
N TRP A 79 1.96 0.35 1.41
CA TRP A 79 2.03 1.78 1.64
C TRP A 79 0.63 2.37 1.88
N ILE A 80 -0.33 2.17 0.96
CA ILE A 80 -1.66 2.79 1.07
C ILE A 80 -2.41 2.30 2.32
N LEU A 81 -2.30 1.02 2.68
CA LEU A 81 -2.90 0.48 3.89
C LEU A 81 -2.23 1.04 5.15
N SER A 82 -0.92 1.30 5.11
CA SER A 82 -0.21 1.94 6.22
C SER A 82 -0.62 3.40 6.39
N GLU A 83 -0.68 4.15 5.29
CA GLU A 83 -1.15 5.55 5.29
C GLU A 83 -2.56 5.68 5.86
N LEU A 84 -3.48 4.82 5.42
CA LEU A 84 -4.84 4.78 5.96
C LEU A 84 -4.86 4.52 7.46
N TYR A 85 -4.06 3.56 7.91
CA TYR A 85 -4.05 3.17 9.31
C TYR A 85 -3.39 4.24 10.21
N GLU A 86 -2.32 4.87 9.74
CA GLU A 86 -1.52 5.80 10.54
C GLU A 86 -2.08 7.22 10.53
N ASN A 87 -2.57 7.69 9.39
CA ASN A 87 -2.95 9.09 9.21
C ASN A 87 -4.44 9.38 9.45
N LEU A 88 -5.32 8.38 9.35
CA LEU A 88 -6.73 8.62 9.64
C LEU A 88 -6.99 8.64 11.15
N PRO A 89 -7.67 9.67 11.66
CA PRO A 89 -8.09 9.72 13.05
C PRO A 89 -9.19 8.70 13.34
N GLU A 90 -9.30 8.28 14.60
CA GLU A 90 -10.44 7.49 15.05
C GLU A 90 -11.75 8.28 14.80
N ALA A 91 -12.69 7.63 14.15
CA ALA A 91 -13.94 8.26 13.73
C ALA A 91 -15.17 7.79 14.54
N GLY A 92 -14.98 6.72 15.34
CA GLY A 92 -16.08 6.07 16.04
C GLY A 92 -17.07 5.38 15.10
N ASP A 93 -18.29 5.17 15.58
CA ASP A 93 -19.38 4.60 14.79
C ASP A 93 -20.06 5.67 13.94
N LEU A 94 -19.67 5.76 12.70
CA LEU A 94 -20.28 6.66 11.72
C LEU A 94 -21.48 5.98 11.05
N GLU A 95 -22.50 6.77 10.73
CA GLU A 95 -23.67 6.30 9.97
C GLU A 95 -23.28 5.81 8.56
N LYS A 96 -22.24 6.42 7.96
CA LYS A 96 -21.67 6.04 6.65
C LYS A 96 -20.15 6.08 6.72
N PRO A 97 -19.46 5.15 6.02
CA PRO A 97 -18.01 5.19 5.95
C PRO A 97 -17.52 6.44 5.21
N LYS A 98 -16.36 6.96 5.62
CA LYS A 98 -15.67 8.07 4.94
C LYS A 98 -15.03 7.62 3.62
N LEU A 99 -14.61 6.37 3.57
CA LEU A 99 -13.94 5.77 2.42
C LEU A 99 -14.28 4.29 2.37
N VAL A 100 -14.44 3.76 1.16
CA VAL A 100 -14.67 2.33 0.94
C VAL A 100 -13.68 1.84 -0.10
N PHE A 101 -12.94 0.78 0.24
CA PHE A 101 -12.03 0.09 -0.66
C PHE A 101 -12.65 -1.19 -1.20
N PHE A 102 -12.55 -1.38 -2.50
CA PHE A 102 -12.81 -2.64 -3.16
C PHE A 102 -11.50 -3.18 -3.71
N PHE A 103 -11.06 -4.31 -3.17
CA PHE A 103 -9.92 -5.06 -3.69
C PHE A 103 -10.44 -6.15 -4.62
N ASP A 104 -10.38 -5.86 -5.92
CA ASP A 104 -10.66 -6.87 -6.93
C ASP A 104 -9.46 -7.82 -7.06
N GLU A 105 -9.73 -9.07 -7.45
CA GLU A 105 -8.74 -10.15 -7.45
C GLU A 105 -7.95 -10.24 -6.13
N ALA A 106 -8.67 -10.19 -5.01
CA ALA A 106 -8.07 -10.08 -3.68
C ALA A 106 -7.10 -11.22 -3.33
N HIS A 107 -7.15 -12.34 -4.04
CA HIS A 107 -6.16 -13.41 -3.92
C HIS A 107 -4.72 -12.94 -4.16
N MET A 108 -4.51 -11.89 -4.97
CA MET A 108 -3.19 -11.32 -5.23
C MET A 108 -2.59 -10.60 -4.01
N LEU A 109 -3.40 -10.22 -3.02
CA LEU A 109 -2.92 -9.66 -1.76
C LEU A 109 -2.22 -10.71 -0.87
N PHE A 110 -2.51 -11.99 -1.11
CA PHE A 110 -2.12 -13.07 -0.22
C PHE A 110 -1.24 -14.10 -0.90
N ASN A 111 -1.54 -14.46 -2.15
CA ASN A 111 -0.82 -15.50 -2.88
C ASN A 111 0.55 -15.00 -3.35
N GLY A 112 1.63 -15.56 -2.75
CA GLY A 112 2.99 -15.14 -3.06
C GLY A 112 3.38 -13.76 -2.54
N ALA A 113 2.51 -13.11 -1.78
CA ALA A 113 2.78 -11.82 -1.18
C ALA A 113 3.81 -11.92 -0.04
N PRO A 114 4.62 -10.88 0.18
CA PRO A 114 5.48 -10.81 1.34
C PRO A 114 4.68 -10.91 2.64
N GLN A 115 5.18 -11.66 3.63
CA GLN A 115 4.49 -11.85 4.90
C GLN A 115 4.13 -10.53 5.58
N VAL A 116 4.99 -9.52 5.46
CA VAL A 116 4.75 -8.16 6.01
C VAL A 116 3.47 -7.53 5.44
N LEU A 117 3.17 -7.75 4.15
CA LEU A 117 1.91 -7.26 3.55
C LEU A 117 0.71 -8.03 4.12
N VAL A 118 0.79 -9.34 4.22
CA VAL A 118 -0.29 -10.16 4.78
C VAL A 118 -0.61 -9.75 6.22
N ASP A 119 0.43 -9.58 7.06
CA ASP A 119 0.28 -9.14 8.45
C ASP A 119 -0.34 -7.73 8.53
N LYS A 120 0.04 -6.83 7.60
CA LYS A 120 -0.53 -5.47 7.56
C LYS A 120 -2.00 -5.50 7.13
N VAL A 121 -2.35 -6.30 6.14
CA VAL A 121 -3.75 -6.49 5.72
C VAL A 121 -4.58 -7.04 6.89
N GLU A 122 -4.10 -8.07 7.60
CA GLU A 122 -4.77 -8.61 8.79
C GLU A 122 -4.99 -7.52 9.86
N GLN A 123 -3.96 -6.73 10.15
CA GLN A 123 -4.03 -5.63 11.11
C GLN A 123 -5.07 -4.58 10.68
N VAL A 124 -4.99 -4.13 9.43
CA VAL A 124 -5.86 -3.08 8.90
C VAL A 124 -7.31 -3.54 8.89
N VAL A 125 -7.62 -4.72 8.37
CA VAL A 125 -9.00 -5.24 8.30
C VAL A 125 -9.65 -5.30 9.68
N ARG A 126 -8.88 -5.64 10.71
CA ARG A 126 -9.37 -5.70 12.09
C ARG A 126 -9.70 -4.33 12.69
N LEU A 127 -8.95 -3.29 12.32
CA LEU A 127 -8.96 -2.01 13.03
C LEU A 127 -9.50 -0.84 12.21
N ILE A 128 -9.55 -0.96 10.89
CA ILE A 128 -9.83 0.17 10.00
C ILE A 128 -11.28 0.70 10.12
N ARG A 129 -12.19 -0.14 10.61
CA ARG A 129 -13.58 0.25 10.84
C ARG A 129 -13.67 1.45 11.81
N SER A 130 -12.87 1.46 12.89
CA SER A 130 -12.87 2.55 13.86
C SER A 130 -12.44 3.89 13.24
N LYS A 131 -11.76 3.86 12.09
CA LYS A 131 -11.36 5.03 11.32
C LYS A 131 -12.39 5.44 10.26
N GLY A 132 -13.52 4.76 10.21
CA GLY A 132 -14.59 5.03 9.27
C GLY A 132 -14.32 4.54 7.85
N VAL A 133 -13.51 3.50 7.68
CA VAL A 133 -13.19 2.91 6.38
C VAL A 133 -13.81 1.53 6.25
N GLY A 134 -14.50 1.28 5.13
CA GLY A 134 -15.01 -0.02 4.73
C GLY A 134 -14.06 -0.72 3.77
N VAL A 135 -13.95 -2.04 3.86
CA VAL A 135 -13.12 -2.85 2.95
C VAL A 135 -13.94 -4.00 2.40
N PHE A 136 -13.90 -4.16 1.09
CA PHE A 136 -14.51 -5.27 0.36
C PHE A 136 -13.42 -6.05 -0.38
N PHE A 137 -13.44 -7.36 -0.23
CA PHE A 137 -12.60 -8.26 -1.00
C PHE A 137 -13.45 -9.00 -2.03
N VAL A 138 -13.06 -8.90 -3.28
CA VAL A 138 -13.65 -9.63 -4.40
C VAL A 138 -12.64 -10.66 -4.88
N THR A 139 -13.02 -11.94 -4.86
CA THR A 139 -12.12 -13.04 -5.23
C THR A 139 -12.90 -14.18 -5.87
N GLN A 140 -12.23 -14.98 -6.66
CA GLN A 140 -12.80 -16.15 -7.32
C GLN A 140 -12.99 -17.33 -6.34
N SER A 141 -12.21 -17.36 -5.25
CA SER A 141 -12.31 -18.40 -4.23
C SER A 141 -12.07 -17.84 -2.83
N PRO A 142 -12.98 -18.08 -1.87
CA PRO A 142 -12.76 -17.69 -0.48
C PRO A 142 -11.55 -18.38 0.17
N ALA A 143 -11.13 -19.54 -0.34
CA ALA A 143 -9.95 -20.26 0.14
C ALA A 143 -8.64 -19.52 -0.13
N ASP A 144 -8.65 -18.49 -0.99
CA ASP A 144 -7.48 -17.67 -1.29
C ASP A 144 -7.24 -16.58 -0.23
N ILE A 145 -8.23 -16.33 0.63
CA ILE A 145 -8.12 -15.37 1.73
C ILE A 145 -7.70 -16.11 3.01
N PRO A 146 -6.64 -15.66 3.71
CA PRO A 146 -6.22 -16.26 4.97
C PRO A 146 -7.37 -16.33 5.99
N GLU A 147 -7.44 -17.41 6.74
CA GLU A 147 -8.52 -17.65 7.71
C GLU A 147 -8.64 -16.52 8.75
N LYS A 148 -7.52 -15.96 9.17
CA LYS A 148 -7.49 -14.82 10.10
C LYS A 148 -8.17 -13.57 9.54
N VAL A 149 -8.01 -13.29 8.25
CA VAL A 149 -8.70 -12.18 7.56
C VAL A 149 -10.16 -12.54 7.36
N LEU A 150 -10.44 -13.76 6.86
CA LEU A 150 -11.78 -14.24 6.59
C LEU A 150 -12.68 -14.20 7.84
N SER A 151 -12.11 -14.47 9.02
CA SER A 151 -12.84 -14.40 10.30
C SER A 151 -13.30 -13.00 10.70
N GLN A 152 -12.68 -11.96 10.14
CA GLN A 152 -13.08 -10.56 10.37
C GLN A 152 -14.17 -10.08 9.40
N LEU A 153 -14.43 -10.83 8.34
CA LEU A 153 -15.39 -10.47 7.30
C LEU A 153 -16.76 -11.06 7.63
N GLY A 154 -17.58 -10.28 8.31
CA GLY A 154 -18.91 -10.71 8.75
C GLY A 154 -19.98 -10.68 7.66
N ASN A 155 -19.83 -9.80 6.67
CA ASN A 155 -20.76 -9.69 5.53
C ASN A 155 -20.25 -10.50 4.36
N ARG A 156 -21.11 -11.39 3.82
CA ARG A 156 -20.72 -12.33 2.76
C ARG A 156 -21.73 -12.39 1.65
N VAL A 157 -21.22 -12.36 0.42
CA VAL A 157 -21.98 -12.59 -0.82
C VAL A 157 -21.26 -13.69 -1.59
N GLN A 158 -21.90 -14.81 -1.81
CA GLN A 158 -21.35 -15.95 -2.52
C GLN A 158 -22.13 -16.24 -3.78
N HIS A 159 -21.51 -16.08 -4.93
CA HIS A 159 -22.02 -16.53 -6.21
C HIS A 159 -21.73 -18.01 -6.45
N ALA A 160 -22.19 -18.56 -7.56
CA ALA A 160 -21.97 -19.96 -7.90
C ALA A 160 -20.47 -20.31 -7.89
N LEU A 161 -20.16 -21.43 -7.25
CA LEU A 161 -18.84 -22.04 -7.27
C LEU A 161 -18.95 -23.46 -7.80
N ARG A 162 -18.43 -23.71 -9.00
CA ARG A 162 -18.47 -25.04 -9.62
C ARG A 162 -17.29 -25.87 -9.11
N ALA A 163 -17.58 -27.07 -8.66
CA ALA A 163 -16.60 -27.96 -8.03
C ALA A 163 -16.31 -29.16 -8.94
N PHE A 164 -15.26 -29.05 -9.75
CA PHE A 164 -14.84 -30.10 -10.67
C PHE A 164 -13.74 -30.99 -10.09
N THR A 165 -13.03 -30.52 -9.07
CA THR A 165 -11.91 -31.23 -8.44
C THR A 165 -12.18 -31.43 -6.95
N PRO A 166 -11.51 -32.40 -6.29
CA PRO A 166 -11.59 -32.55 -4.83
C PRO A 166 -11.22 -31.27 -4.06
N ARG A 167 -10.30 -30.45 -4.59
CA ARG A 167 -9.93 -29.15 -4.02
C ARG A 167 -11.11 -28.18 -4.08
N ASP A 168 -11.81 -28.12 -5.22
CA ASP A 168 -12.97 -27.24 -5.39
C ASP A 168 -14.11 -27.67 -4.46
N GLN A 169 -14.35 -28.98 -4.33
CA GLN A 169 -15.36 -29.50 -3.40
C GLN A 169 -15.05 -29.14 -1.95
N LYS A 170 -13.77 -29.18 -1.56
CA LYS A 170 -13.36 -28.71 -0.24
C LYS A 170 -13.61 -27.22 -0.07
N ALA A 171 -13.32 -26.40 -1.08
CA ALA A 171 -13.59 -24.96 -1.07
C ALA A 171 -15.09 -24.68 -0.89
N VAL A 172 -15.96 -25.34 -1.64
CA VAL A 172 -17.42 -25.22 -1.50
C VAL A 172 -17.90 -25.57 -0.09
N ARG A 173 -17.41 -26.66 0.50
CA ARG A 173 -17.75 -27.04 1.89
C ARG A 173 -17.28 -25.99 2.88
N THR A 174 -16.03 -25.51 2.76
CA THR A 174 -15.50 -24.45 3.63
C THR A 174 -16.37 -23.19 3.56
N VAL A 175 -16.80 -22.78 2.37
CA VAL A 175 -17.72 -21.64 2.22
C VAL A 175 -19.04 -21.91 2.94
N ALA A 176 -19.65 -23.06 2.68
CA ALA A 176 -20.93 -23.43 3.28
C ALA A 176 -20.87 -23.44 4.82
N GLU A 177 -19.76 -23.94 5.39
CA GLU A 177 -19.54 -24.01 6.84
C GLU A 177 -19.25 -22.64 7.47
N THR A 178 -18.74 -21.67 6.69
CA THR A 178 -18.40 -20.33 7.20
C THR A 178 -19.54 -19.32 7.12
N MET A 179 -20.65 -19.64 6.46
CA MET A 179 -21.88 -18.86 6.45
C MET A 179 -22.88 -19.39 7.47
N ARG A 180 -23.68 -18.51 8.07
CA ARG A 180 -24.71 -18.97 9.02
C ARG A 180 -25.72 -19.85 8.32
N PRO A 181 -25.88 -21.11 8.73
CA PRO A 181 -26.70 -22.08 8.02
C PRO A 181 -28.18 -21.70 8.01
N ASN A 182 -28.84 -21.98 6.89
CA ASN A 182 -30.28 -21.88 6.76
C ASN A 182 -30.87 -23.32 6.75
N PRO A 183 -31.72 -23.70 7.71
CA PRO A 183 -32.28 -25.06 7.75
C PRO A 183 -33.09 -25.45 6.51
N LYS A 184 -33.51 -24.49 5.70
CA LYS A 184 -34.29 -24.68 4.47
C LYS A 184 -33.43 -24.83 3.21
N ILE A 185 -32.12 -24.70 3.31
CA ILE A 185 -31.23 -24.67 2.16
C ILE A 185 -30.07 -25.65 2.43
N ASP A 186 -29.88 -26.62 1.55
CA ASP A 186 -28.59 -27.31 1.46
C ASP A 186 -27.55 -26.34 0.88
N MET A 187 -26.69 -25.83 1.74
CA MET A 187 -25.73 -24.79 1.38
C MET A 187 -24.71 -25.25 0.34
N VAL A 188 -24.23 -26.50 0.47
CA VAL A 188 -23.25 -27.11 -0.42
C VAL A 188 -23.82 -27.28 -1.82
N GLN A 189 -25.04 -27.82 -1.88
CA GLN A 189 -25.75 -28.00 -3.15
C GLN A 189 -26.11 -26.64 -3.76
N ALA A 190 -26.67 -25.73 -2.95
CA ALA A 190 -27.10 -24.42 -3.43
C ALA A 190 -25.94 -23.63 -4.06
N ILE A 191 -24.76 -23.58 -3.45
CA ILE A 191 -23.58 -22.88 -3.99
C ILE A 191 -23.23 -23.39 -5.39
N GLN A 192 -23.35 -24.68 -5.63
CA GLN A 192 -23.04 -25.29 -6.94
C GLN A 192 -24.14 -25.08 -7.98
N GLU A 193 -25.38 -24.87 -7.56
CA GLU A 193 -26.56 -24.77 -8.42
C GLU A 193 -27.02 -23.34 -8.70
N LEU A 194 -26.43 -22.31 -8.02
CA LEU A 194 -26.78 -20.91 -8.27
C LEU A 194 -26.69 -20.59 -9.77
N GLY A 195 -27.71 -19.91 -10.26
CA GLY A 195 -27.77 -19.39 -11.62
C GLY A 195 -27.05 -18.04 -11.78
N VAL A 196 -27.07 -17.54 -13.00
CA VAL A 196 -26.54 -16.19 -13.31
C VAL A 196 -27.39 -15.15 -12.57
N GLY A 197 -26.75 -14.25 -11.83
CA GLY A 197 -27.43 -13.23 -11.03
C GLY A 197 -27.96 -13.74 -9.68
N GLU A 198 -27.78 -14.99 -9.34
CA GLU A 198 -28.10 -15.50 -8.01
C GLU A 198 -26.90 -15.45 -7.07
N ALA A 199 -27.18 -15.30 -5.78
CA ALA A 199 -26.18 -15.38 -4.73
C ALA A 199 -26.77 -15.94 -3.43
N LEU A 200 -25.89 -16.48 -2.58
CA LEU A 200 -26.16 -16.66 -1.17
C LEU A 200 -25.61 -15.45 -0.43
N VAL A 201 -26.41 -14.87 0.45
CA VAL A 201 -26.00 -13.70 1.23
C VAL A 201 -26.19 -13.95 2.72
N SER A 202 -25.24 -13.48 3.52
CA SER A 202 -25.32 -13.40 4.97
C SER A 202 -24.73 -12.08 5.40
N PHE A 203 -25.56 -11.19 5.93
CA PHE A 203 -25.14 -9.87 6.41
C PHE A 203 -25.27 -9.80 7.92
N LEU A 204 -24.44 -8.98 8.54
CA LEU A 204 -24.54 -8.69 9.96
C LEU A 204 -25.82 -7.90 10.27
N ASP A 205 -26.46 -8.24 11.36
CA ASP A 205 -27.54 -7.42 11.94
C ASP A 205 -26.97 -6.21 12.73
N GLU A 206 -27.84 -5.43 13.32
CA GLU A 206 -27.49 -4.24 14.11
C GLU A 206 -26.61 -4.57 15.33
N ASN A 207 -26.64 -5.80 15.80
CA ASN A 207 -25.83 -6.28 16.92
C ASN A 207 -24.52 -6.92 16.47
N GLY A 208 -24.21 -6.89 15.15
CA GLY A 208 -23.03 -7.54 14.60
C GLY A 208 -23.14 -9.08 14.49
N THR A 209 -24.34 -9.63 14.61
CA THR A 209 -24.56 -11.08 14.49
C THR A 209 -24.80 -11.46 13.01
N PRO A 210 -24.12 -12.48 12.48
CA PRO A 210 -24.38 -12.93 11.11
C PRO A 210 -25.84 -13.36 10.92
N GLY A 211 -26.51 -12.82 9.92
CA GLY A 211 -27.86 -13.18 9.54
C GLY A 211 -27.93 -14.59 8.94
N ILE A 212 -29.08 -15.23 9.02
CA ILE A 212 -29.32 -16.54 8.38
C ILE A 212 -29.15 -16.37 6.87
N THR A 213 -28.37 -17.24 6.26
CA THR A 213 -28.07 -17.19 4.81
C THR A 213 -29.36 -17.28 3.98
N GLN A 214 -29.47 -16.40 3.02
CA GLN A 214 -30.59 -16.33 2.09
C GLN A 214 -30.09 -16.52 0.65
N ARG A 215 -30.87 -17.21 -0.18
CA ARG A 215 -30.67 -17.23 -1.64
C ARG A 215 -31.43 -16.05 -2.23
N VAL A 216 -30.74 -15.21 -2.99
CA VAL A 216 -31.28 -13.94 -3.50
C VAL A 216 -30.95 -13.74 -4.97
N TRP A 217 -31.73 -12.91 -5.63
CA TRP A 217 -31.38 -12.33 -6.92
C TRP A 217 -30.62 -11.03 -6.72
N VAL A 218 -29.45 -10.92 -7.34
CA VAL A 218 -28.65 -9.68 -7.38
C VAL A 218 -29.20 -8.79 -8.48
N CYS A 219 -29.47 -7.53 -8.16
CA CYS A 219 -29.90 -6.56 -9.14
C CYS A 219 -28.86 -6.41 -10.25
N ALA A 220 -29.33 -6.38 -11.49
CA ALA A 220 -28.45 -6.09 -12.62
C ALA A 220 -27.81 -4.71 -12.45
N PRO A 221 -26.50 -4.56 -12.74
CA PRO A 221 -25.84 -3.25 -12.68
C PRO A 221 -26.46 -2.29 -13.70
N GLY A 222 -26.62 -1.02 -13.32
CA GLY A 222 -27.05 0.04 -14.23
C GLY A 222 -25.94 0.54 -15.17
N SER A 223 -24.74 -0.06 -15.09
CA SER A 223 -23.59 0.29 -15.92
C SER A 223 -23.52 -0.59 -17.19
N GLN A 224 -22.86 -0.08 -18.21
CA GLN A 224 -22.53 -0.84 -19.42
C GLN A 224 -21.59 -2.00 -19.06
N ILE A 225 -21.86 -3.18 -19.61
CA ILE A 225 -20.98 -4.35 -19.51
C ILE A 225 -19.86 -4.23 -20.55
N GLY A 226 -18.63 -4.45 -20.13
CA GLY A 226 -17.45 -4.43 -20.98
C GLY A 226 -16.53 -3.22 -20.74
N PRO A 227 -15.37 -3.16 -21.41
CA PRO A 227 -14.41 -2.09 -21.23
C PRO A 227 -14.90 -0.79 -21.86
N ILE A 228 -14.52 0.33 -21.24
CA ILE A 228 -14.68 1.66 -21.85
C ILE A 228 -13.65 1.87 -22.96
N THR A 229 -13.98 2.73 -23.91
CA THR A 229 -13.05 3.12 -24.97
C THR A 229 -11.93 4.02 -24.44
N PRO A 230 -10.78 4.10 -25.14
CA PRO A 230 -9.72 5.05 -24.79
C PRO A 230 -10.20 6.50 -24.72
N ALA A 231 -11.14 6.89 -25.60
CA ALA A 231 -11.70 8.25 -25.62
C ALA A 231 -12.56 8.53 -24.37
N GLU A 232 -13.40 7.59 -23.96
CA GLU A 232 -14.18 7.69 -22.71
C GLU A 232 -13.27 7.77 -21.50
N ARG A 233 -12.22 6.93 -21.45
CA ARG A 233 -11.21 6.97 -20.37
C ARG A 233 -10.55 8.35 -20.29
N GLN A 234 -10.12 8.89 -21.42
CA GLN A 234 -9.52 10.22 -21.49
C GLN A 234 -10.49 11.33 -21.04
N ALA A 235 -11.76 11.22 -21.42
CA ALA A 235 -12.79 12.17 -20.99
C ALA A 235 -12.99 12.13 -19.46
N ILE A 236 -13.03 10.94 -18.86
CA ILE A 236 -13.13 10.77 -17.41
C ILE A 236 -11.90 11.37 -16.71
N GLN A 237 -10.69 11.08 -17.20
CA GLN A 237 -9.46 11.65 -16.64
C GLN A 237 -9.43 13.18 -16.73
N ASN A 238 -9.89 13.75 -17.83
CA ASN A 238 -9.93 15.20 -18.01
C ASN A 238 -10.99 15.87 -17.11
N ALA A 239 -12.05 15.17 -16.77
CA ALA A 239 -13.09 15.65 -15.85
C ALA A 239 -12.79 15.37 -14.38
N SER A 240 -11.70 14.70 -14.06
CA SER A 240 -11.33 14.36 -12.68
C SER A 240 -11.08 15.61 -11.84
N VAL A 241 -11.55 15.62 -10.61
CA VAL A 241 -11.28 16.67 -9.61
C VAL A 241 -9.80 16.79 -9.26
N LEU A 242 -9.02 15.74 -9.53
CA LEU A 242 -7.58 15.68 -9.32
C LEU A 242 -6.76 16.01 -10.59
N LYS A 243 -7.42 16.42 -11.67
CA LYS A 243 -6.73 16.79 -12.91
C LYS A 243 -5.71 17.88 -12.66
N GLY A 244 -4.47 17.66 -13.07
CA GLY A 244 -3.35 18.61 -12.91
C GLY A 244 -2.62 18.49 -11.56
N VAL A 245 -3.14 17.72 -10.58
CA VAL A 245 -2.48 17.55 -9.28
C VAL A 245 -1.31 16.56 -9.39
N TYR A 246 -1.53 15.45 -10.06
CA TYR A 246 -0.55 14.34 -10.18
C TYR A 246 -0.03 14.12 -11.61
N ASP A 247 -0.43 14.97 -12.56
CA ASP A 247 -0.12 14.79 -13.99
C ASP A 247 1.34 15.11 -14.36
N GLN A 248 2.04 15.86 -13.51
CA GLN A 248 3.41 16.27 -13.76
C GLN A 248 4.31 15.83 -12.61
N ALA A 249 5.34 15.06 -12.94
CA ALA A 249 6.38 14.75 -11.98
C ALA A 249 7.12 16.01 -11.54
N ILE A 250 7.38 16.12 -10.26
CA ILE A 250 8.18 17.19 -9.66
C ILE A 250 9.55 16.60 -9.35
N ASP A 251 10.58 17.08 -10.01
CA ASP A 251 11.97 16.72 -9.72
C ASP A 251 12.58 17.73 -8.76
N ARG A 252 12.69 17.35 -7.50
CA ARG A 252 13.38 18.15 -6.47
C ARG A 252 14.76 17.60 -6.26
N VAL A 253 15.72 18.50 -5.98
CA VAL A 253 17.07 18.07 -5.63
C VAL A 253 17.04 17.08 -4.48
N SER A 254 17.41 15.86 -4.76
CA SER A 254 17.39 14.75 -3.79
C SER A 254 18.57 14.83 -2.81
N ALA A 255 18.42 14.21 -1.65
CA ALA A 255 19.53 14.08 -0.69
C ALA A 255 20.74 13.35 -1.31
N TYR A 256 20.51 12.43 -2.24
CA TYR A 256 21.57 11.73 -2.98
C TYR A 256 22.38 12.70 -3.85
N GLU A 257 21.72 13.57 -4.62
CA GLU A 257 22.39 14.57 -5.46
C GLU A 257 23.17 15.59 -4.63
N VAL A 258 22.59 16.03 -3.50
CA VAL A 258 23.31 16.91 -2.55
C VAL A 258 24.56 16.22 -2.00
N LEU A 259 24.46 14.95 -1.64
CA LEU A 259 25.60 14.17 -1.15
C LEU A 259 26.66 13.93 -2.24
N GLN A 260 26.22 13.66 -3.46
CA GLN A 260 27.11 13.48 -4.61
C GLN A 260 27.87 14.75 -4.97
N GLN A 261 27.17 15.89 -5.00
CA GLN A 261 27.79 17.19 -5.21
C GLN A 261 28.83 17.54 -4.13
N ARG A 262 28.53 17.24 -2.87
CA ARG A 262 29.47 17.44 -1.76
C ARG A 262 30.66 16.51 -1.84
N GLY A 263 30.47 15.25 -2.20
CA GLY A 263 31.55 14.29 -2.43
C GLY A 263 32.48 14.73 -3.55
N SER A 264 31.93 15.19 -4.65
CA SER A 264 32.70 15.71 -5.79
C SER A 264 33.47 16.97 -5.43
N ALA A 265 32.86 17.86 -4.67
CA ALA A 265 33.53 19.12 -4.20
C ALA A 265 34.68 18.80 -3.22
N ALA A 266 34.53 17.83 -2.33
CA ALA A 266 35.57 17.40 -1.41
C ALA A 266 36.77 16.78 -2.14
N ILE A 267 36.51 15.94 -3.16
CA ILE A 267 37.56 15.34 -4.02
C ILE A 267 38.30 16.46 -4.85
N ALA A 268 37.57 17.44 -5.35
CA ALA A 268 38.15 18.54 -6.10
C ALA A 268 39.02 19.43 -5.19
N ALA A 269 38.63 19.62 -3.92
CA ALA A 269 39.43 20.38 -2.95
C ALA A 269 40.70 19.63 -2.53
N ASP A 270 40.68 18.32 -2.45
CA ASP A 270 41.85 17.47 -2.10
C ASP A 270 42.87 17.38 -3.27
N ASN A 271 42.39 17.44 -4.51
CA ASN A 271 43.26 17.44 -5.70
C ASN A 271 43.83 18.82 -6.07
N GLY A 272 43.41 19.90 -5.39
CA GLY A 272 43.85 21.27 -5.65
C GLY A 272 45.00 21.79 -4.76
N ALA A 273 45.49 21.00 -3.79
CA ALA A 273 46.57 21.42 -2.90
C ALA A 273 47.94 20.99 -3.47
N PRO A 274 48.88 21.95 -3.77
CA PRO A 274 50.22 21.61 -4.18
C PRO A 274 50.98 21.00 -2.99
N GLN A 275 51.54 19.81 -3.20
CA GLN A 275 52.49 19.20 -2.28
C GLN A 275 53.74 20.06 -2.16
N SER A 276 53.87 20.85 -1.13
CA SER A 276 55.14 21.45 -0.73
C SER A 276 55.59 20.87 0.61
N GLY A 277 56.83 20.39 0.56
CA GLY A 277 57.61 19.63 1.52
C GLY A 277 57.42 19.91 3.01
N LYS A 278 57.59 18.81 3.77
CA LYS A 278 57.84 18.83 5.23
C LYS A 278 59.01 19.75 5.62
N PRO A 279 58.92 20.40 6.77
CA PRO A 279 59.71 19.95 7.92
C PRO A 279 58.89 19.77 9.21
N ALA A 280 59.52 18.97 10.07
CA ALA A 280 58.99 18.54 11.35
C ALA A 280 58.97 19.63 12.42
N ALA A 281 58.06 19.48 13.36
CA ALA A 281 58.08 19.69 14.80
C ALA A 281 57.17 20.73 15.40
N GLN A 282 56.43 20.29 16.40
CA GLN A 282 55.96 20.92 17.64
C GLN A 282 54.69 21.74 17.66
N GLY A 283 53.67 21.11 18.22
CA GLY A 283 52.82 21.60 19.32
C GLY A 283 51.99 22.86 19.06
N ALA A 284 50.75 22.70 18.70
CA ALA A 284 49.71 23.67 19.09
C ALA A 284 48.32 23.01 18.95
N ALA A 285 47.45 23.35 19.87
CA ALA A 285 46.12 22.81 20.11
C ALA A 285 45.25 22.69 18.85
N GLU A 286 44.62 21.53 18.68
CA GLU A 286 43.51 21.28 17.75
C GLU A 286 42.33 22.16 18.17
N GLN A 287 42.02 23.16 17.33
CA GLN A 287 40.67 23.69 17.24
C GLN A 287 39.88 22.75 16.32
N GLU A 288 39.10 21.88 16.90
CA GLU A 288 38.09 21.09 16.20
C GLU A 288 37.12 22.05 15.51
N GLY A 289 37.15 22.10 14.20
CA GLY A 289 36.05 22.65 13.42
C GLY A 289 34.80 21.76 13.63
N PRO A 290 33.60 22.33 13.45
CA PRO A 290 32.37 21.58 13.71
C PRO A 290 32.37 20.27 12.93
N ASP A 291 32.27 19.17 13.67
CA ASP A 291 32.25 17.82 13.11
C ASP A 291 31.10 17.70 12.11
N PHE A 292 31.36 17.06 10.97
CA PHE A 292 30.35 16.78 9.93
C PHE A 292 29.11 16.07 10.52
N THR A 293 29.31 15.28 11.58
CA THR A 293 28.26 14.68 12.38
C THR A 293 27.37 15.70 13.06
N ASP A 294 27.92 16.80 13.57
CA ASP A 294 27.14 17.84 14.24
C ASP A 294 26.31 18.67 13.24
N ILE A 295 26.84 18.90 12.05
CA ILE A 295 26.11 19.58 10.95
C ILE A 295 24.99 18.68 10.41
N LEU A 296 25.25 17.38 10.25
CA LEU A 296 24.26 16.41 9.81
C LEU A 296 23.17 16.19 10.86
N MET A 297 23.55 16.15 12.14
CA MET A 297 22.62 16.01 13.26
C MET A 297 21.80 17.27 13.52
N SER A 298 22.38 18.45 13.38
CA SER A 298 21.67 19.72 13.43
C SER A 298 20.61 19.79 12.34
N LYS A 299 20.98 19.45 11.08
CA LYS A 299 20.01 19.45 9.97
C LYS A 299 19.02 18.29 9.98
N ALA A 300 19.41 17.10 10.44
CA ALA A 300 18.47 16.01 10.67
C ALA A 300 17.51 16.34 11.83
N LYS A 301 17.97 17.04 12.84
CA LYS A 301 17.15 17.54 13.94
C LYS A 301 16.21 18.67 13.47
N ASP A 302 16.64 19.53 12.57
CA ASP A 302 15.80 20.56 11.94
C ASP A 302 14.75 19.95 10.99
N ILE A 303 15.06 18.85 10.32
CA ILE A 303 14.12 18.07 9.49
C ILE A 303 13.16 17.26 10.36
N LEU A 304 13.63 16.68 11.47
CA LEU A 304 12.83 15.83 12.37
C LEU A 304 12.05 16.61 13.43
N LEU A 305 12.51 17.81 13.81
CA LEU A 305 11.93 18.63 14.88
C LEU A 305 11.51 20.01 14.40
N GLY A 306 11.79 20.36 13.16
CA GLY A 306 11.35 21.59 12.53
C GLY A 306 9.85 21.55 12.30
N SER A 307 9.18 22.23 13.21
CA SER A 307 7.85 22.80 13.02
C SER A 307 6.76 21.87 12.48
N THR A 308 6.11 21.11 13.40
CA THR A 308 4.70 20.72 13.34
C THR A 308 4.13 20.34 11.95
N GLY A 309 4.55 19.19 11.44
CA GLY A 309 3.88 18.48 10.35
C GLY A 309 4.36 17.03 10.34
N PRO A 310 3.47 16.05 10.12
CA PRO A 310 3.91 14.66 10.04
C PRO A 310 4.86 14.49 8.86
N VAL A 311 6.06 13.99 9.14
CA VAL A 311 7.04 13.66 8.11
C VAL A 311 6.57 12.40 7.40
N SER A 312 6.08 12.56 6.20
CA SER A 312 5.75 11.44 5.32
C SER A 312 7.01 10.92 4.62
N TYR A 313 7.26 9.61 4.72
CA TYR A 313 8.52 8.98 4.29
C TYR A 313 8.49 8.35 2.90
N THR A 314 7.38 8.44 2.18
CA THR A 314 7.25 7.79 0.86
C THR A 314 6.65 8.74 -0.16
N HIS A 315 7.31 8.86 -1.29
CA HIS A 315 6.84 9.59 -2.45
C HIS A 315 6.35 8.60 -3.50
N LEU A 316 5.15 8.78 -3.99
CA LEU A 316 4.53 7.96 -5.02
C LEU A 316 3.92 8.86 -6.09
N THR A 317 4.24 8.59 -7.34
CA THR A 317 3.58 9.19 -8.51
C THR A 317 2.60 8.17 -9.11
N LEU A 318 1.41 8.59 -9.42
CA LEU A 318 0.38 7.74 -10.06
C LEU A 318 0.40 7.89 -11.59
#